data_327bf17b807a1e663ad8caf4378742d4
#
_entry.id   327bf17b807a1e663ad8caf4378742d4
#
_cell.length_a   1.000
_cell.length_b   1.000
_cell.length_c   1.000
_cell.angle_alpha   90.00
_cell.angle_beta   90.00
_cell.angle_gamma   90.00
#
_symmetry.space_group_name_H-M   'P 1'
#
loop_
_entity.id
_entity.type
_entity.pdbx_description
1 polymer ?
#
loop_
_entity_poly.entity_id
_entity_poly.type
_entity_poly.pdbx_seq_one_letter_code
_entity_poly.pdbx_strand_id
1 'polypeptide(L)'
;MREYLLLLPIMFIIHDMEEIVGFGWFFRNNQWLFDRYPKVMNMYRDLKEMPWKLGVYEEFIPFFGVSLLAYYFPSNILFSIWYGFFLALTAHFFVHIGLAIKIRKYIPSVITSITGIPVSIIILYRCAKIMIFNTTTVLFTTIGILLMIGNFALLIWGMTFLSRKLEFRNDTRFYIAEK
;
A
#
# COMPACT_ATOMS: atom_id res chain seq x y z
N MET A 1 -8.89 -14.26 -16.74
CA MET A 1 -8.59 -13.88 -15.32
C MET A 1 -7.21 -14.35 -14.85
N ARG A 2 -6.84 -15.63 -14.98
CA ARG A 2 -5.56 -16.16 -14.41
C ARG A 2 -4.32 -15.37 -14.85
N GLU A 3 -4.28 -14.90 -16.08
CA GLU A 3 -3.19 -14.09 -16.63
C GLU A 3 -2.94 -12.76 -15.93
N TYR A 4 -3.97 -12.22 -15.23
CA TYR A 4 -3.89 -10.93 -14.51
C TYR A 4 -3.56 -11.09 -13.04
N LEU A 5 -3.76 -12.27 -12.44
CA LEU A 5 -3.72 -12.44 -10.99
C LEU A 5 -2.39 -12.05 -10.35
N LEU A 6 -1.26 -12.37 -11.00
CA LEU A 6 0.06 -12.03 -10.48
C LEU A 6 0.45 -10.56 -10.72
N LEU A 7 -0.32 -9.81 -11.52
CA LEU A 7 -0.05 -8.38 -11.72
C LEU A 7 -0.30 -7.57 -10.44
N LEU A 8 -1.21 -8.02 -9.59
CA LEU A 8 -1.48 -7.36 -8.30
C LEU A 8 -0.24 -7.30 -7.40
N PRO A 9 0.38 -8.43 -6.99
CA PRO A 9 1.58 -8.38 -6.17
C PRO A 9 2.80 -7.78 -6.89
N ILE A 10 2.89 -7.90 -8.22
CA ILE A 10 3.97 -7.26 -9.00
C ILE A 10 3.84 -5.73 -8.92
N MET A 11 2.64 -5.19 -9.14
CA MET A 11 2.42 -3.75 -9.07
C MET A 11 2.61 -3.21 -7.65
N PHE A 12 2.18 -3.97 -6.64
CA PHE A 12 2.43 -3.66 -5.24
C PHE A 12 3.93 -3.54 -4.96
N ILE A 13 4.74 -4.57 -5.29
CA ILE A 13 6.18 -4.55 -5.05
C ILE A 13 6.86 -3.36 -5.74
N ILE A 14 6.54 -3.10 -7.01
CA ILE A 14 7.16 -1.99 -7.75
C ILE A 14 6.86 -0.66 -7.07
N HIS A 15 5.63 -0.48 -6.59
CA HIS A 15 5.21 0.72 -5.88
C HIS A 15 5.92 0.89 -4.55
N ASP A 16 5.92 -0.14 -3.73
CA ASP A 16 6.49 -0.11 -2.38
C ASP A 16 8.02 -0.07 -2.38
N MET A 17 8.68 -0.53 -3.44
CA MET A 17 10.13 -0.33 -3.60
C MET A 17 10.49 1.15 -3.67
N GLU A 18 9.67 2.00 -4.33
CA GLU A 18 9.88 3.44 -4.35
C GLU A 18 9.71 4.03 -2.93
N GLU A 19 8.75 3.51 -2.15
CA GLU A 19 8.56 3.91 -0.74
C GLU A 19 9.75 3.54 0.14
N ILE A 20 10.16 2.27 0.11
CA ILE A 20 11.26 1.76 0.93
C ILE A 20 12.55 2.56 0.70
N VAL A 21 12.84 2.87 -0.56
CA VAL A 21 14.05 3.61 -0.93
C VAL A 21 13.90 5.10 -0.64
N GLY A 22 12.72 5.66 -0.86
CA GLY A 22 12.52 7.10 -0.92
C GLY A 22 12.14 7.76 0.41
N PHE A 23 11.32 7.13 1.27
CA PHE A 23 10.76 7.81 2.45
C PHE A 23 11.81 8.25 3.46
N GLY A 24 12.84 7.44 3.72
CA GLY A 24 13.90 7.84 4.63
C GLY A 24 14.60 9.15 4.22
N TRP A 25 14.96 9.27 2.93
CA TRP A 25 15.50 10.49 2.36
C TRP A 25 14.49 11.63 2.37
N PHE A 26 13.26 11.36 1.96
CA PHE A 26 12.20 12.35 1.87
C PHE A 26 11.92 13.04 3.21
N PHE A 27 11.73 12.28 4.28
CA PHE A 27 11.45 12.84 5.60
C PHE A 27 12.66 13.60 6.16
N ARG A 28 13.89 13.11 6.00
CA ARG A 28 15.08 13.87 6.41
C ARG A 28 15.18 15.25 5.79
N ASN A 29 14.77 15.38 4.52
CA ASN A 29 14.85 16.66 3.78
C ASN A 29 13.58 17.51 3.89
N ASN A 30 12.53 17.05 4.57
CA ASN A 30 11.24 17.73 4.66
C ASN A 30 10.68 17.75 6.08
N GLN A 31 11.51 18.02 7.10
CA GLN A 31 11.11 18.05 8.51
C GLN A 31 9.94 19.01 8.80
N TRP A 32 9.83 20.11 8.06
CA TRP A 32 8.75 21.08 8.15
C TRP A 32 7.34 20.47 7.95
N LEU A 33 7.24 19.30 7.32
CA LEU A 33 5.96 18.58 7.14
C LEU A 33 5.35 18.15 8.48
N PHE A 34 6.18 17.80 9.47
CA PHE A 34 5.72 17.37 10.78
C PHE A 34 5.05 18.50 11.57
N ASP A 35 5.50 19.73 11.36
CA ASP A 35 4.92 20.92 11.97
C ASP A 35 3.69 21.41 11.20
N ARG A 36 3.74 21.31 9.86
CA ARG A 36 2.66 21.80 8.99
C ARG A 36 1.45 20.86 8.95
N TYR A 37 1.68 19.53 9.04
CA TYR A 37 0.65 18.50 8.92
C TYR A 37 0.71 17.48 10.06
N PRO A 38 0.64 17.90 11.34
CA PRO A 38 0.88 17.02 12.47
C PRO A 38 -0.08 15.82 12.52
N LYS A 39 -1.36 16.01 12.13
CA LYS A 39 -2.37 14.93 12.12
C LYS A 39 -2.01 13.76 11.22
N VAL A 40 -1.33 14.02 10.11
CA VAL A 40 -0.93 12.98 9.14
C VAL A 40 0.49 12.51 9.43
N MET A 41 1.39 13.44 9.77
CA MET A 41 2.81 13.15 9.91
C MET A 41 3.19 12.52 11.27
N ASN A 42 2.36 12.69 12.31
CA ASN A 42 2.66 12.12 13.64
C ASN A 42 2.81 10.59 13.61
N MET A 43 2.07 9.89 12.73
CA MET A 43 2.23 8.45 12.56
C MET A 43 3.63 8.04 12.07
N TYR A 44 4.30 8.91 11.32
CA TYR A 44 5.65 8.67 10.79
C TYR A 44 6.75 9.15 11.73
N ARG A 45 6.43 10.05 12.70
CA ARG A 45 7.41 10.68 13.60
C ARG A 45 8.18 9.65 14.44
N ASP A 46 7.48 8.63 14.92
CA ASP A 46 8.03 7.61 15.81
C ASP A 46 8.34 6.28 15.07
N LEU A 47 8.11 6.23 13.75
CA LEU A 47 8.42 5.04 12.97
C LEU A 47 9.92 4.90 12.77
N LYS A 48 10.42 3.72 13.07
CA LYS A 48 11.79 3.30 12.80
C LYS A 48 11.86 2.62 11.43
N GLU A 49 13.05 2.63 10.85
CA GLU A 49 13.28 2.06 9.51
C GLU A 49 12.97 0.56 9.45
N MET A 50 13.35 -0.20 10.48
CA MET A 50 13.11 -1.65 10.51
C MET A 50 11.63 -2.01 10.60
N PRO A 51 10.82 -1.47 11.53
CA PRO A 51 9.37 -1.69 11.54
C PRO A 51 8.67 -1.29 10.25
N TRP A 52 9.11 -0.20 9.60
CA TRP A 52 8.59 0.21 8.30
C TRP A 52 8.80 -0.88 7.24
N LYS A 53 10.03 -1.35 7.08
CA LYS A 53 10.36 -2.42 6.12
C LYS A 53 9.58 -3.71 6.41
N LEU A 54 9.46 -4.10 7.69
CA LEU A 54 8.67 -5.26 8.09
C LEU A 54 7.18 -5.08 7.76
N GLY A 55 6.65 -3.87 7.91
CA GLY A 55 5.28 -3.55 7.52
C GLY A 55 5.02 -3.80 6.04
N VAL A 56 5.90 -3.35 5.16
CA VAL A 56 5.81 -3.59 3.72
C VAL A 56 5.84 -5.09 3.39
N TYR A 57 6.71 -5.86 4.06
CA TYR A 57 6.73 -7.32 3.88
C TYR A 57 5.44 -7.98 4.36
N GLU A 58 4.88 -7.52 5.48
CA GLU A 58 3.60 -8.03 5.97
C GLU A 58 2.48 -7.75 4.97
N GLU A 59 2.41 -6.53 4.43
CA GLU A 59 1.40 -6.14 3.45
C GLU A 59 1.50 -6.92 2.14
N PHE A 60 2.69 -7.32 1.74
CA PHE A 60 2.90 -8.18 0.58
C PHE A 60 2.23 -9.55 0.72
N ILE A 61 2.17 -10.11 1.94
CA ILE A 61 1.61 -11.45 2.17
C ILE A 61 0.15 -11.56 1.71
N PRO A 62 -0.80 -10.67 2.12
CA PRO A 62 -2.17 -10.74 1.64
C PRO A 62 -2.30 -10.48 0.13
N PHE A 63 -1.53 -9.57 -0.46
CA PHE A 63 -1.55 -9.33 -1.92
C PHE A 63 -1.12 -10.55 -2.72
N PHE A 64 -0.02 -11.16 -2.31
CA PHE A 64 0.50 -12.36 -2.95
C PHE A 64 -0.39 -13.57 -2.64
N GLY A 65 -0.82 -13.72 -1.39
CA GLY A 65 -1.66 -14.82 -0.93
C GLY A 65 -2.99 -14.90 -1.67
N VAL A 66 -3.74 -13.78 -1.78
CA VAL A 66 -5.01 -13.78 -2.51
C VAL A 66 -4.81 -14.07 -4.00
N SER A 67 -3.70 -13.62 -4.58
CA SER A 67 -3.37 -13.88 -5.99
C SER A 67 -3.09 -15.37 -6.21
N LEU A 68 -2.31 -16.01 -5.33
CA LEU A 68 -2.05 -17.45 -5.40
C LEU A 68 -3.32 -18.28 -5.15
N LEU A 69 -4.11 -17.93 -4.14
CA LEU A 69 -5.37 -18.62 -3.87
C LEU A 69 -6.31 -18.57 -5.10
N ALA A 70 -6.47 -17.38 -5.69
CA ALA A 70 -7.29 -17.22 -6.88
C ALA A 70 -6.71 -17.97 -8.11
N TYR A 71 -5.38 -18.10 -8.18
CA TYR A 71 -4.71 -18.82 -9.27
C TYR A 71 -4.91 -20.34 -9.18
N TYR A 72 -4.69 -20.91 -7.99
CA TYR A 72 -4.78 -22.37 -7.79
C TYR A 72 -6.20 -22.86 -7.55
N PHE A 73 -7.06 -22.05 -6.92
CA PHE A 73 -8.45 -22.37 -6.59
C PHE A 73 -9.42 -21.39 -7.27
N PRO A 74 -9.48 -21.37 -8.61
CA PRO A 74 -10.25 -20.38 -9.35
C PRO A 74 -11.74 -20.46 -9.00
N SER A 75 -12.27 -19.37 -8.49
CA SER A 75 -13.69 -19.19 -8.18
C SER A 75 -14.10 -17.74 -8.34
N ASN A 76 -15.38 -17.49 -8.61
CA ASN A 76 -15.88 -16.11 -8.71
C ASN A 76 -15.69 -15.34 -7.39
N ILE A 77 -15.75 -16.01 -6.25
CA ILE A 77 -15.52 -15.42 -4.93
C ILE A 77 -14.08 -14.92 -4.82
N LEU A 78 -13.09 -15.77 -5.06
CA LEU A 78 -11.68 -15.40 -4.95
C LEU A 78 -11.27 -14.34 -5.99
N PHE A 79 -11.82 -14.40 -7.19
CA PHE A 79 -11.63 -13.36 -8.20
C PHE A 79 -12.21 -12.02 -7.75
N SER A 80 -13.37 -12.03 -7.08
CA SER A 80 -14.01 -10.82 -6.55
C SER A 80 -13.20 -10.21 -5.41
N ILE A 81 -12.71 -11.01 -4.48
CA ILE A 81 -11.81 -10.54 -3.39
C ILE A 81 -10.54 -9.94 -3.99
N TRP A 82 -9.88 -10.64 -4.91
CA TRP A 82 -8.70 -10.14 -5.62
C TRP A 82 -8.97 -8.81 -6.34
N TYR A 83 -10.12 -8.71 -7.00
CA TYR A 83 -10.55 -7.48 -7.67
C TYR A 83 -10.71 -6.33 -6.68
N GLY A 84 -11.25 -6.60 -5.49
CA GLY A 84 -11.34 -5.64 -4.38
C GLY A 84 -9.98 -5.17 -3.88
N PHE A 85 -9.02 -6.08 -3.73
CA PHE A 85 -7.62 -5.73 -3.40
C PHE A 85 -7.00 -4.83 -4.47
N PHE A 86 -7.23 -5.14 -5.74
CA PHE A 86 -6.69 -4.36 -6.85
C PHE A 86 -7.30 -2.95 -6.92
N LEU A 87 -8.60 -2.83 -6.65
CA LEU A 87 -9.29 -1.54 -6.53
C LEU A 87 -8.70 -0.71 -5.37
N ALA A 88 -8.45 -1.33 -4.22
CA ALA A 88 -7.86 -0.67 -3.06
C ALA A 88 -6.44 -0.17 -3.37
N LEU A 89 -5.59 -0.98 -4.01
CA LEU A 89 -4.26 -0.56 -4.46
C LEU A 89 -4.34 0.60 -5.46
N THR A 90 -5.28 0.54 -6.40
CA THR A 90 -5.49 1.63 -7.37
C THR A 90 -5.91 2.93 -6.68
N ALA A 91 -6.81 2.84 -5.69
CA ALA A 91 -7.21 3.99 -4.88
C ALA A 91 -6.02 4.56 -4.07
N HIS A 92 -5.15 3.70 -3.55
CA HIS A 92 -3.93 4.10 -2.85
C HIS A 92 -2.99 4.92 -3.75
N PHE A 93 -2.84 4.58 -5.02
CA PHE A 93 -2.08 5.39 -5.98
C PHE A 93 -2.62 6.81 -6.10
N PHE A 94 -3.95 6.99 -6.13
CA PHE A 94 -4.56 8.32 -6.14
C PHE A 94 -4.25 9.12 -4.86
N VAL A 95 -4.14 8.45 -3.71
CA VAL A 95 -3.75 9.11 -2.45
C VAL A 95 -2.36 9.71 -2.56
N HIS A 96 -1.36 8.98 -3.09
CA HIS A 96 0.00 9.51 -3.28
C HIS A 96 0.05 10.71 -4.22
N ILE A 97 -0.67 10.66 -5.34
CA ILE A 97 -0.76 11.79 -6.26
C ILE A 97 -1.43 12.99 -5.58
N GLY A 98 -2.55 12.76 -4.87
CA GLY A 98 -3.24 13.82 -4.12
C GLY A 98 -2.35 14.48 -3.06
N LEU A 99 -1.55 13.70 -2.34
CA LEU A 99 -0.58 14.20 -1.37
C LEU A 99 0.54 15.00 -2.05
N ALA A 100 1.10 14.52 -3.16
CA ALA A 100 2.13 15.22 -3.91
C ALA A 100 1.64 16.60 -4.42
N ILE A 101 0.42 16.65 -4.94
CA ILE A 101 -0.23 17.90 -5.37
C ILE A 101 -0.43 18.84 -4.17
N LYS A 102 -0.93 18.33 -3.04
CA LYS A 102 -1.18 19.11 -1.83
C LYS A 102 0.10 19.70 -1.24
N ILE A 103 1.18 18.93 -1.22
CA ILE A 103 2.47 19.34 -0.65
C ILE A 103 3.29 20.13 -1.69
N ARG A 104 2.94 20.04 -2.97
CA ARG A 104 3.65 20.64 -4.12
C ARG A 104 5.11 20.18 -4.20
N LYS A 105 5.38 18.94 -3.87
CA LYS A 105 6.70 18.31 -3.91
C LYS A 105 6.58 16.86 -4.35
N TYR A 106 7.69 16.32 -4.85
CA TYR A 106 7.84 14.90 -5.00
C TYR A 106 7.64 14.19 -3.65
N ILE A 107 6.84 13.15 -3.65
CA ILE A 107 6.69 12.20 -2.54
C ILE A 107 7.08 10.83 -3.09
N PRO A 108 7.82 10.01 -2.34
CA PRO A 108 8.04 8.62 -2.73
C PRO A 108 6.72 7.92 -3.07
N SER A 109 6.75 7.06 -4.06
CA SER A 109 5.60 6.38 -4.68
C SER A 109 4.77 7.20 -5.68
N VAL A 110 5.04 8.50 -5.87
CA VAL A 110 4.28 9.27 -6.85
C VAL A 110 4.59 8.88 -8.30
N ILE A 111 5.83 8.50 -8.61
CA ILE A 111 6.22 8.08 -9.97
C ILE A 111 5.54 6.76 -10.31
N THR A 112 5.65 5.78 -9.43
CA THR A 112 4.99 4.48 -9.61
C THR A 112 3.47 4.59 -9.56
N SER A 113 2.89 5.54 -8.82
CA SER A 113 1.45 5.83 -8.85
C SER A 113 1.00 6.38 -10.20
N ILE A 114 1.71 7.38 -10.74
CA ILE A 114 1.36 7.99 -12.04
C ILE A 114 1.42 6.95 -13.17
N THR A 115 2.43 6.10 -13.17
CA THR A 115 2.56 5.04 -14.17
C THR A 115 1.64 3.84 -13.89
N GLY A 116 1.37 3.55 -12.62
CA GLY A 116 0.54 2.45 -12.17
C GLY A 116 -0.95 2.65 -12.44
N ILE A 117 -1.48 3.87 -12.30
CA ILE A 117 -2.92 4.15 -12.50
C ILE A 117 -3.41 3.72 -13.89
N PRO A 118 -2.83 4.16 -15.02
CA PRO A 118 -3.32 3.75 -16.32
C PRO A 118 -3.24 2.22 -16.52
N VAL A 119 -2.19 1.58 -16.03
CA VAL A 119 -2.06 0.11 -16.07
C VAL A 119 -3.15 -0.56 -15.25
N SER A 120 -3.39 -0.07 -14.02
CA SER A 120 -4.44 -0.57 -13.13
C SER A 120 -5.82 -0.46 -13.76
N ILE A 121 -6.15 0.70 -14.34
CA ILE A 121 -7.45 0.93 -14.98
C ILE A 121 -7.65 -0.05 -16.13
N ILE A 122 -6.64 -0.27 -16.97
CA ILE A 122 -6.72 -1.23 -18.09
C ILE A 122 -6.97 -2.65 -17.57
N ILE A 123 -6.23 -3.08 -16.54
CA ILE A 123 -6.37 -4.42 -15.94
C ILE A 123 -7.76 -4.59 -15.33
N LEU A 124 -8.18 -3.64 -14.49
CA LEU A 124 -9.50 -3.66 -13.85
C LEU A 124 -10.62 -3.69 -14.89
N TYR A 125 -10.54 -2.88 -15.94
CA TYR A 125 -11.50 -2.88 -17.02
C TYR A 125 -11.58 -4.23 -17.75
N ARG A 126 -10.42 -4.83 -18.07
CA ARG A 126 -10.38 -6.15 -18.74
C ARG A 126 -10.92 -7.25 -17.83
N CYS A 127 -10.57 -7.23 -16.54
CA CYS A 127 -11.10 -8.18 -15.56
C CYS A 127 -12.61 -8.02 -15.40
N ALA A 128 -13.12 -6.79 -15.32
CA ALA A 128 -14.55 -6.52 -15.25
C ALA A 128 -15.35 -7.09 -16.44
N LYS A 129 -14.75 -7.11 -17.62
CA LYS A 129 -15.37 -7.72 -18.83
C LYS A 129 -15.48 -9.24 -18.76
N ILE A 130 -14.62 -9.90 -17.98
CA ILE A 130 -14.56 -11.36 -17.87
C ILE A 130 -15.38 -11.86 -16.67
N MET A 131 -15.51 -11.03 -15.63
CA MET A 131 -16.22 -11.37 -14.39
C MET A 131 -17.75 -11.30 -14.59
N ILE A 132 -18.46 -12.21 -13.94
CA ILE A 132 -19.92 -12.15 -13.87
C ILE A 132 -20.30 -11.25 -12.70
N PHE A 133 -20.78 -10.04 -13.00
CA PHE A 133 -21.23 -9.10 -11.98
C PHE A 133 -22.64 -9.45 -11.50
N ASN A 134 -22.70 -9.92 -10.25
CA ASN A 134 -23.93 -10.19 -9.51
C ASN A 134 -23.75 -9.72 -8.05
N THR A 135 -24.77 -9.90 -7.22
CA THR A 135 -24.72 -9.52 -5.79
C THR A 135 -23.55 -10.17 -5.06
N THR A 136 -23.21 -11.42 -5.35
CA THR A 136 -22.06 -12.13 -4.77
C THR A 136 -20.75 -11.44 -5.16
N THR A 137 -20.58 -11.08 -6.41
CA THR A 137 -19.38 -10.36 -6.90
C THR A 137 -19.21 -9.03 -6.19
N VAL A 138 -20.29 -8.23 -6.09
CA VAL A 138 -20.26 -6.93 -5.39
C VAL A 138 -19.91 -7.13 -3.91
N LEU A 139 -20.55 -8.08 -3.24
CA LEU A 139 -20.30 -8.39 -1.83
C LEU A 139 -18.83 -8.76 -1.59
N PHE A 140 -18.27 -9.71 -2.34
CA PHE A 140 -16.90 -10.19 -2.12
C PHE A 140 -15.85 -9.18 -2.60
N THR A 141 -16.14 -8.34 -3.60
CA THR A 141 -15.29 -7.19 -3.95
C THR A 141 -15.24 -6.18 -2.80
N THR A 142 -16.39 -5.87 -2.19
CA THR A 142 -16.45 -5.00 -1.01
C THR A 142 -15.67 -5.60 0.17
N ILE A 143 -15.83 -6.90 0.41
CA ILE A 143 -15.04 -7.62 1.42
C ILE A 143 -13.54 -7.49 1.14
N GLY A 144 -13.10 -7.66 -0.10
CA GLY A 144 -11.69 -7.49 -0.49
C GLY A 144 -11.17 -6.09 -0.16
N ILE A 145 -11.94 -5.04 -0.46
CA ILE A 145 -11.59 -3.65 -0.13
C ILE A 145 -11.48 -3.49 1.41
N LEU A 146 -12.47 -3.99 2.17
CA LEU A 146 -12.49 -3.89 3.62
C LEU A 146 -11.34 -4.67 4.27
N LEU A 147 -10.98 -5.83 3.75
CA LEU A 147 -9.81 -6.60 4.20
C LEU A 147 -8.52 -5.79 4.02
N MET A 148 -8.36 -5.11 2.89
CA MET A 148 -7.19 -4.24 2.65
C MET A 148 -7.14 -3.05 3.61
N ILE A 149 -8.27 -2.38 3.83
CA ILE A 149 -8.35 -1.27 4.79
C ILE A 149 -8.01 -1.76 6.21
N GLY A 150 -8.55 -2.91 6.59
CA GLY A 150 -8.26 -3.55 7.89
C GLY A 150 -6.80 -3.95 8.03
N ASN A 151 -6.21 -4.53 6.98
CA ASN A 151 -4.79 -4.90 6.95
C ASN A 151 -3.90 -3.65 7.10
N PHE A 152 -4.17 -2.58 6.38
CA PHE A 152 -3.43 -1.32 6.50
C PHE A 152 -3.52 -0.72 7.91
N ALA A 153 -4.69 -0.77 8.54
CA ALA A 153 -4.86 -0.33 9.93
C ALA A 153 -4.06 -1.19 10.91
N LEU A 154 -4.06 -2.53 10.72
CA LEU A 154 -3.28 -3.48 11.51
C LEU A 154 -1.78 -3.25 11.35
N LEU A 155 -1.33 -3.01 10.12
CA LEU A 155 0.05 -2.69 9.76
C LEU A 155 0.53 -1.42 10.50
N ILE A 156 -0.21 -0.32 10.42
CA ILE A 156 0.13 0.93 11.12
C ILE A 156 0.23 0.69 12.64
N TRP A 157 -0.74 -0.02 13.20
CA TRP A 157 -0.72 -0.38 14.62
C TRP A 157 0.50 -1.22 14.98
N GLY A 158 0.80 -2.27 14.21
CA GLY A 158 1.94 -3.16 14.40
C GLY A 158 3.28 -2.44 14.29
N MET A 159 3.46 -1.60 13.28
CA MET A 159 4.67 -0.79 13.11
C MET A 159 4.88 0.17 14.28
N THR A 160 3.82 0.85 14.73
CA THR A 160 3.88 1.76 15.88
C THR A 160 4.23 1.02 17.16
N PHE A 161 3.59 -0.13 17.39
CA PHE A 161 3.85 -0.98 18.55
C PHE A 161 5.30 -1.48 18.57
N LEU A 162 5.79 -1.97 17.44
CA LEU A 162 7.14 -2.48 17.31
C LEU A 162 8.19 -1.35 17.46
N SER A 163 7.93 -0.19 16.88
CA SER A 163 8.80 1.00 17.02
C SER A 163 8.98 1.41 18.48
N ARG A 164 7.89 1.42 19.27
CA ARG A 164 7.95 1.71 20.71
C ARG A 164 8.76 0.67 21.49
N LYS A 165 8.61 -0.61 21.16
CA LYS A 165 9.40 -1.68 21.80
C LYS A 165 10.89 -1.64 21.46
N LEU A 166 11.24 -1.19 20.25
CA LEU A 166 12.63 -1.06 19.80
C LEU A 166 13.28 0.26 20.26
N GLU A 167 12.57 1.11 20.98
CA GLU A 167 13.10 2.36 21.56
C GLU A 167 14.28 2.14 22.50
N PHE A 168 14.40 0.95 23.10
CA PHE A 168 15.52 0.54 23.95
C PHE A 168 16.78 0.08 23.19
N ARG A 169 16.76 0.02 21.86
CA ARG A 169 17.93 -0.26 21.01
C ARG A 169 18.24 0.97 20.17
N ASN A 170 19.52 1.32 20.05
CA ASN A 170 20.05 2.45 19.27
C ASN A 170 19.78 2.36 17.76
N ASP A 171 18.51 2.25 17.35
CA ASP A 171 18.13 2.25 15.94
C ASP A 171 17.82 3.68 15.48
N THR A 172 18.45 4.10 14.41
CA THR A 172 18.20 5.39 13.74
C THR A 172 16.74 5.52 13.33
N ARG A 173 16.11 6.62 13.72
CA ARG A 173 14.78 7.00 13.25
C ARG A 173 14.90 7.55 11.82
N PHE A 174 13.86 7.37 11.01
CA PHE A 174 13.84 7.84 9.60
C PHE A 174 14.21 9.31 9.41
N TYR A 175 13.97 10.16 10.41
CA TYR A 175 14.02 11.61 10.29
C TYR A 175 14.66 12.36 11.43
N ILE A 176 15.25 11.69 12.40
CA ILE A 176 16.09 12.38 13.36
C ILE A 176 17.49 12.37 12.76
N ALA A 177 17.87 13.47 12.14
CA ALA A 177 19.26 13.76 11.91
C ALA A 177 19.86 13.95 13.31
N GLU A 178 20.79 13.09 13.72
CA GLU A 178 21.72 13.45 14.77
C GLU A 178 22.41 14.74 14.32
N LYS A 179 22.30 15.78 15.17
CA LYS A 179 23.03 17.05 15.01
C LYS A 179 24.51 16.81 15.26
#